data_f8e9838540a60053e056040add6c67e5
#
_entry.id   f8e9838540a60053e056040add6c67e5
#
_cell.length_a   1.000
_cell.length_b   1.000
_cell.length_c   1.000
_cell.angle_alpha   90.00
_cell.angle_beta   90.00
_cell.angle_gamma   90.00
#
_symmetry.space_group_name_H-M   'P 1'
#
loop_
_entity.id
_entity.type
_entity.pdbx_description
1 polymer ?
#
loop_
_entity_poly.entity_id
_entity_poly.type
_entity_poly.pdbx_seq_one_letter_code
_entity_poly.pdbx_strand_id
1 'polypeptide(L)'
;MKTHDRLTRRTLLAGLGAGPIVLAQDPVIRVDVQLVNITYTVRSKQGGLVGNLTKDDFTVFEDGKQQEINRFQRDTDLPLTIGLLIDISGSMYNVIGTGKRAASEFFRKVLRPKDLAFLITFGSELELLQDLTSSVSMLDKGLSQVEGQRPTSAMPQGPVPTTPRGTRMFDAVYLAAEEKLKNETGRKVIVLLTDGADQGSFYKPVEALKQTHLSDAVIYSFFYYEPMYGSDEGALKKLSGDTGGRVFDVTKRGSLDRSFEQLQEEMRSQYALSYSPANDKKDGAFRRVEIKPKDSSLKVQARRGYYAVGA
;
A
#
# COMPACT_ATOMS: atom_id res chain seq x y z
N MET A 1 40.94 -44.26 75.53
CA MET A 1 41.55 -43.23 76.41
C MET A 1 40.80 -41.95 76.25
N LYS A 2 40.16 -41.55 77.35
CA LYS A 2 39.64 -40.18 77.64
C LYS A 2 38.60 -39.63 76.71
N THR A 3 37.29 -39.57 77.01
CA THR A 3 36.53 -38.78 78.00
C THR A 3 36.32 -37.32 77.56
N HIS A 4 35.16 -36.91 77.50
CA HIS A 4 34.27 -35.96 78.18
C HIS A 4 33.35 -35.32 77.16
N ASP A 5 32.08 -35.42 77.26
CA ASP A 5 31.05 -35.03 78.21
C ASP A 5 30.52 -33.63 78.03
N ARG A 6 29.18 -33.53 77.97
CA ARG A 6 28.29 -32.40 78.35
C ARG A 6 28.06 -31.32 77.29
N LEU A 7 26.91 -30.74 77.06
CA LEU A 7 25.67 -30.57 77.83
C LEU A 7 24.57 -30.02 76.90
N THR A 8 23.40 -30.48 77.13
CA THR A 8 22.07 -29.91 76.76
C THR A 8 21.94 -28.43 76.79
N ARG A 9 21.30 -27.86 75.77
CA ARG A 9 20.37 -26.75 75.93
C ARG A 9 19.23 -26.83 74.89
N ARG A 10 18.05 -27.08 75.40
CA ARG A 10 16.77 -26.94 74.78
C ARG A 10 16.60 -25.40 74.54
N THR A 11 16.40 -24.98 73.33
CA THR A 11 15.87 -23.64 73.04
C THR A 11 14.64 -23.85 72.16
N LEU A 12 13.49 -23.56 72.71
CA LEU A 12 12.22 -23.39 72.02
C LEU A 12 12.37 -22.20 71.10
N LEU A 13 12.23 -22.35 69.84
CA LEU A 13 11.98 -21.28 68.86
C LEU A 13 10.56 -21.39 68.37
N ALA A 14 9.75 -20.41 68.76
CA ALA A 14 8.39 -20.19 68.29
C ALA A 14 8.41 -19.95 66.78
N GLY A 15 7.68 -20.77 66.04
CA GLY A 15 7.48 -20.58 64.61
C GLY A 15 6.53 -19.42 64.34
N LEU A 16 7.07 -18.32 63.89
CA LEU A 16 6.29 -17.27 63.21
C LEU A 16 5.97 -17.80 61.81
N GLY A 17 4.72 -18.17 61.60
CA GLY A 17 4.19 -18.52 60.28
C GLY A 17 4.18 -17.29 59.37
N ALA A 18 5.14 -17.21 58.45
CA ALA A 18 5.08 -16.31 57.32
C ALA A 18 4.11 -16.90 56.30
N GLY A 19 2.87 -16.43 56.33
CA GLY A 19 1.92 -16.72 55.26
C GLY A 19 2.42 -16.10 53.94
N PRO A 20 2.17 -16.73 52.77
CA PRO A 20 2.56 -16.14 51.50
C PRO A 20 1.79 -14.82 51.32
N ILE A 21 2.53 -13.71 51.18
CA ILE A 21 1.97 -12.46 50.72
C ILE A 21 1.63 -12.67 49.23
N VAL A 22 0.37 -12.94 48.93
CA VAL A 22 -0.16 -12.90 47.58
C VAL A 22 -0.23 -11.42 47.20
N LEU A 23 0.78 -10.94 46.48
CA LEU A 23 0.71 -9.67 45.77
C LEU A 23 -0.40 -9.79 44.73
N ALA A 24 -1.56 -9.21 45.02
CA ALA A 24 -2.60 -9.00 44.03
C ALA A 24 -2.00 -8.16 42.90
N GLN A 25 -1.72 -8.79 41.77
CA GLN A 25 -1.42 -8.04 40.55
C GLN A 25 -2.72 -7.36 40.12
N ASP A 26 -2.73 -6.04 40.12
CA ASP A 26 -3.84 -5.29 39.55
C ASP A 26 -4.08 -5.80 38.12
N PRO A 27 -5.33 -6.08 37.75
CA PRO A 27 -5.64 -6.52 36.40
C PRO A 27 -5.23 -5.40 35.43
N VAL A 28 -4.18 -5.60 34.67
CA VAL A 28 -3.82 -4.72 33.54
C VAL A 28 -4.94 -4.85 32.53
N ILE A 29 -5.91 -3.93 32.56
CA ILE A 29 -6.94 -3.83 31.54
C ILE A 29 -6.21 -3.38 30.25
N ARG A 30 -5.84 -4.32 29.41
CA ARG A 30 -5.39 -4.04 28.05
C ARG A 30 -6.62 -3.63 27.26
N VAL A 31 -6.84 -2.35 27.13
CA VAL A 31 -7.82 -1.82 26.18
C VAL A 31 -7.14 -1.89 24.80
N ASP A 32 -7.50 -2.88 24.01
CA ASP A 32 -7.08 -2.99 22.60
C ASP A 32 -7.88 -1.93 21.81
N VAL A 33 -7.33 -0.73 21.73
CA VAL A 33 -7.96 0.37 20.99
C VAL A 33 -7.60 0.19 19.53
N GLN A 34 -8.53 -0.33 18.75
CA GLN A 34 -8.39 -0.39 17.30
C GLN A 34 -8.35 1.03 16.75
N LEU A 35 -7.23 1.41 16.14
CA LEU A 35 -7.08 2.69 15.44
C LEU A 35 -7.21 2.47 13.93
N VAL A 36 -8.10 3.21 13.31
CA VAL A 36 -8.18 3.31 11.86
C VAL A 36 -7.25 4.43 11.41
N ASN A 37 -6.24 4.07 10.62
CA ASN A 37 -5.28 5.03 10.07
C ASN A 37 -5.64 5.30 8.61
N ILE A 38 -5.74 6.58 8.24
CA ILE A 38 -6.02 7.02 6.87
C ILE A 38 -4.93 7.98 6.43
N THR A 39 -4.23 7.62 5.36
CA THR A 39 -3.32 8.52 4.66
C THR A 39 -4.06 9.18 3.49
N TYR A 40 -3.87 10.48 3.29
CA TYR A 40 -4.56 11.23 2.25
C TYR A 40 -3.78 12.44 1.77
N THR A 41 -4.14 12.95 0.62
CA THR A 41 -3.62 14.22 0.08
C THR A 41 -4.73 15.24 -0.06
N VAL A 42 -4.35 16.52 -0.04
CA VAL A 42 -5.29 17.63 -0.22
C VAL A 42 -4.83 18.49 -1.40
N ARG A 43 -5.77 18.83 -2.26
CA ARG A 43 -5.54 19.65 -3.43
C ARG A 43 -6.47 20.86 -3.45
N SER A 44 -5.97 21.97 -3.96
CA SER A 44 -6.81 23.13 -4.31
C SER A 44 -7.64 22.82 -5.56
N LYS A 45 -8.62 23.67 -5.87
CA LYS A 45 -9.40 23.59 -7.12
C LYS A 45 -8.52 23.66 -8.37
N GLN A 46 -7.38 24.35 -8.30
CA GLN A 46 -6.38 24.45 -9.37
C GLN A 46 -5.48 23.21 -9.47
N GLY A 47 -5.65 22.21 -8.58
CA GLY A 47 -4.92 20.97 -8.60
C GLY A 47 -3.59 20.97 -7.82
N GLY A 48 -3.17 22.12 -7.27
CA GLY A 48 -1.97 22.23 -6.45
C GLY A 48 -2.12 21.51 -5.11
N LEU A 49 -1.04 20.89 -4.62
CA LEU A 49 -1.01 20.24 -3.31
C LEU A 49 -1.03 21.30 -2.19
N VAL A 50 -1.78 21.03 -1.13
CA VAL A 50 -1.91 21.90 0.05
C VAL A 50 -1.32 21.19 1.25
N GLY A 51 -0.25 21.74 1.82
CA GLY A 51 0.57 21.08 2.84
C GLY A 51 0.61 21.77 4.21
N ASN A 52 -0.21 22.80 4.46
CA ASN A 52 -0.18 23.61 5.66
C ASN A 52 -1.46 23.55 6.51
N LEU A 53 -2.26 22.48 6.35
CA LEU A 53 -3.50 22.28 7.06
C LEU A 53 -3.28 21.62 8.42
N THR A 54 -4.24 21.79 9.31
CA THR A 54 -4.27 21.29 10.69
C THR A 54 -5.42 20.29 10.90
N LYS A 55 -5.47 19.64 12.04
CA LYS A 55 -6.57 18.75 12.45
C LYS A 55 -7.93 19.44 12.33
N ASP A 56 -7.99 20.72 12.70
CA ASP A 56 -9.23 21.49 12.77
C ASP A 56 -9.82 21.82 11.40
N ASP A 57 -9.05 21.65 10.32
CA ASP A 57 -9.52 21.87 8.96
C ASP A 57 -10.35 20.70 8.41
N PHE A 58 -10.50 19.60 9.16
CA PHE A 58 -11.15 18.39 8.70
C PHE A 58 -12.24 17.87 9.63
N THR A 59 -13.19 17.18 9.04
CA THR A 59 -14.18 16.34 9.73
C THR A 59 -14.15 14.95 9.10
N VAL A 60 -14.13 13.90 9.93
CA VAL A 60 -14.10 12.50 9.48
C VAL A 60 -15.44 11.85 9.75
N PHE A 61 -15.93 11.08 8.80
CA PHE A 61 -17.16 10.28 8.92
C PHE A 61 -16.85 8.82 8.60
N GLU A 62 -17.40 7.90 9.39
CA GLU A 62 -17.46 6.48 9.09
C GLU A 62 -18.92 6.05 8.99
N ASP A 63 -19.31 5.45 7.87
CA ASP A 63 -20.70 5.06 7.58
C ASP A 63 -21.72 6.18 7.87
N GLY A 64 -21.32 7.43 7.59
CA GLY A 64 -22.11 8.63 7.80
C GLY A 64 -22.11 9.17 9.25
N LYS A 65 -21.47 8.50 10.20
CA LYS A 65 -21.33 8.97 11.58
C LYS A 65 -20.00 9.69 11.76
N GLN A 66 -20.05 10.88 12.34
CA GLN A 66 -18.84 11.66 12.63
C GLN A 66 -17.97 10.91 13.65
N GLN A 67 -16.64 10.91 13.39
CA GLN A 67 -15.62 10.31 14.25
C GLN A 67 -14.72 11.41 14.82
N GLU A 68 -14.19 11.17 16.01
CA GLU A 68 -13.20 12.07 16.63
C GLU A 68 -11.79 11.71 16.12
N ILE A 69 -11.06 12.69 15.59
CA ILE A 69 -9.68 12.51 15.15
C ILE A 69 -8.78 12.43 16.38
N ASN A 70 -8.19 11.26 16.63
CA ASN A 70 -7.28 11.04 17.76
C ASN A 70 -5.87 11.58 17.48
N ARG A 71 -5.36 11.31 16.28
CA ARG A 71 -4.03 11.77 15.84
C ARG A 71 -4.14 12.39 14.46
N PHE A 72 -3.29 13.39 14.25
CA PHE A 72 -3.14 14.07 12.95
C PHE A 72 -1.68 14.46 12.79
N GLN A 73 -1.11 14.13 11.64
CA GLN A 73 0.28 14.49 11.34
C GLN A 73 0.48 14.60 9.82
N ARG A 74 1.55 15.29 9.41
CA ARG A 74 2.07 15.16 8.06
C ARG A 74 2.90 13.88 8.01
N ASP A 75 2.52 12.98 7.12
CA ASP A 75 3.12 11.65 7.04
C ASP A 75 4.28 11.64 6.03
N THR A 76 5.43 12.17 6.44
CA THR A 76 6.63 12.19 5.59
C THR A 76 7.73 11.25 6.09
N ASP A 77 7.62 10.73 7.30
CA ASP A 77 8.71 10.01 7.96
C ASP A 77 8.54 8.48 8.05
N LEU A 78 7.35 7.97 7.79
CA LEU A 78 7.14 6.51 7.77
C LEU A 78 7.93 5.86 6.64
N PRO A 79 8.40 4.62 6.83
CA PRO A 79 8.94 3.81 5.74
C PRO A 79 7.93 3.71 4.59
N LEU A 80 8.44 3.63 3.37
CA LEU A 80 7.64 3.53 2.16
C LEU A 80 8.00 2.25 1.41
N THR A 81 7.01 1.42 1.10
CA THR A 81 7.18 0.25 0.24
C THR A 81 6.47 0.48 -1.08
N ILE A 82 7.19 0.42 -2.20
CA ILE A 82 6.68 0.69 -3.55
C ILE A 82 6.73 -0.58 -4.38
N GLY A 83 5.57 -1.04 -4.86
CA GLY A 83 5.49 -2.02 -5.94
C GLY A 83 5.33 -1.32 -7.28
N LEU A 84 6.26 -1.52 -8.21
CA LEU A 84 6.09 -1.10 -9.60
C LEU A 84 5.66 -2.30 -10.45
N LEU A 85 4.44 -2.23 -10.96
CA LEU A 85 3.84 -3.24 -11.82
C LEU A 85 3.81 -2.72 -13.25
N ILE A 86 4.48 -3.40 -14.15
CA ILE A 86 4.66 -2.97 -15.54
C ILE A 86 3.95 -3.95 -16.47
N ASP A 87 2.99 -3.44 -17.19
CA ASP A 87 2.34 -4.15 -18.29
C ASP A 87 3.32 -4.31 -19.46
N ILE A 88 3.56 -5.55 -19.88
CA ILE A 88 4.43 -5.89 -20.99
C ILE A 88 3.67 -6.38 -22.23
N SER A 89 2.34 -6.20 -22.26
CA SER A 89 1.52 -6.53 -23.42
C SER A 89 1.92 -5.75 -24.67
N GLY A 90 1.46 -6.20 -25.83
CA GLY A 90 1.84 -5.59 -27.10
C GLY A 90 1.46 -4.12 -27.26
N SER A 91 0.38 -3.65 -26.61
CA SER A 91 -0.03 -2.26 -26.59
C SER A 91 0.96 -1.35 -25.87
N MET A 92 1.71 -1.89 -24.90
CA MET A 92 2.69 -1.16 -24.09
C MET A 92 4.10 -1.08 -24.70
N TYR A 93 4.34 -1.79 -25.83
CA TYR A 93 5.66 -1.90 -26.42
C TYR A 93 6.39 -0.56 -26.61
N ASN A 94 5.69 0.46 -27.10
CA ASN A 94 6.26 1.78 -27.40
C ASN A 94 6.63 2.59 -26.14
N VAL A 95 6.03 2.32 -24.99
CA VAL A 95 6.25 3.08 -23.76
C VAL A 95 7.26 2.42 -22.81
N ILE A 96 7.50 1.12 -22.94
CA ILE A 96 8.36 0.34 -22.02
C ILE A 96 9.76 0.96 -21.90
N GLY A 97 10.42 1.29 -23.01
CA GLY A 97 11.76 1.89 -22.98
C GLY A 97 11.82 3.21 -22.20
N THR A 98 10.81 4.07 -22.39
CA THR A 98 10.67 5.31 -21.64
C THR A 98 10.31 5.03 -20.19
N GLY A 99 9.43 4.05 -19.95
CA GLY A 99 9.01 3.61 -18.62
C GLY A 99 10.17 3.15 -17.75
N LYS A 100 11.05 2.31 -18.30
CA LYS A 100 12.26 1.81 -17.61
C LYS A 100 13.15 2.96 -17.14
N ARG A 101 13.41 3.94 -18.01
CA ARG A 101 14.26 5.10 -17.68
C ARG A 101 13.60 5.96 -16.61
N ALA A 102 12.34 6.31 -16.79
CA ALA A 102 11.60 7.16 -15.84
C ALA A 102 11.44 6.50 -14.47
N ALA A 103 11.22 5.18 -14.42
CA ALA A 103 11.16 4.40 -13.18
C ALA A 103 12.51 4.38 -12.45
N SER A 104 13.61 4.18 -13.18
CA SER A 104 14.97 4.23 -12.60
C SER A 104 15.26 5.59 -11.95
N GLU A 105 14.97 6.68 -12.64
CA GLU A 105 15.13 8.04 -12.11
C GLU A 105 14.23 8.30 -10.90
N PHE A 106 13.00 7.81 -10.94
CA PHE A 106 12.04 7.91 -9.83
C PHE A 106 12.59 7.20 -8.59
N PHE A 107 13.03 5.94 -8.69
CA PHE A 107 13.59 5.22 -7.55
C PHE A 107 14.80 5.93 -6.94
N ARG A 108 15.71 6.48 -7.76
CA ARG A 108 16.86 7.25 -7.29
C ARG A 108 16.47 8.50 -6.50
N LYS A 109 15.35 9.15 -6.87
CA LYS A 109 14.86 10.37 -6.23
C LYS A 109 14.02 10.10 -4.98
N VAL A 110 13.32 8.97 -4.93
CA VAL A 110 12.28 8.67 -3.93
C VAL A 110 12.78 7.79 -2.80
N LEU A 111 13.54 6.73 -3.13
CA LEU A 111 13.94 5.74 -2.14
C LEU A 111 14.97 6.29 -1.16
N ARG A 112 14.65 6.18 0.11
CA ARG A 112 15.57 6.41 1.24
C ARG A 112 16.08 5.07 1.76
N PRO A 113 17.12 5.03 2.60
CA PRO A 113 17.66 3.76 3.13
C PRO A 113 16.65 2.86 3.84
N LYS A 114 15.57 3.45 4.38
CA LYS A 114 14.49 2.73 5.09
C LYS A 114 13.32 2.32 4.19
N ASP A 115 13.33 2.75 2.93
CA ASP A 115 12.26 2.47 1.98
C ASP A 115 12.60 1.22 1.17
N LEU A 116 11.58 0.50 0.72
CA LEU A 116 11.72 -0.71 -0.09
C LEU A 116 10.98 -0.55 -1.42
N ALA A 117 11.45 -1.24 -2.43
CA ALA A 117 10.70 -1.39 -3.67
C ALA A 117 10.85 -2.79 -4.25
N PHE A 118 9.87 -3.21 -5.06
CA PHE A 118 9.89 -4.45 -5.84
C PHE A 118 9.34 -4.20 -7.24
N LEU A 119 9.66 -5.11 -8.18
CA LEU A 119 9.26 -5.02 -9.58
C LEU A 119 8.53 -6.28 -10.01
N ILE A 120 7.34 -6.12 -10.56
CA ILE A 120 6.58 -7.18 -11.22
C ILE A 120 6.30 -6.75 -12.66
N THR A 121 6.47 -7.65 -13.61
CA THR A 121 5.89 -7.51 -14.94
C THR A 121 4.68 -8.41 -15.08
N PHE A 122 3.73 -7.97 -15.87
CA PHE A 122 2.56 -8.76 -16.19
C PHE A 122 2.15 -8.61 -17.65
N GLY A 123 1.69 -9.69 -18.20
CA GLY A 123 1.13 -9.87 -19.53
C GLY A 123 0.30 -11.12 -19.48
N SER A 124 0.56 -12.12 -20.36
CA SER A 124 -0.02 -13.47 -20.24
C SER A 124 0.45 -14.22 -18.98
N GLU A 125 1.61 -13.88 -18.48
CA GLU A 125 2.21 -14.38 -17.24
C GLU A 125 2.63 -13.24 -16.34
N LEU A 126 2.85 -13.55 -15.06
CA LEU A 126 3.38 -12.61 -14.06
C LEU A 126 4.79 -13.04 -13.72
N GLU A 127 5.69 -12.07 -13.64
CA GLU A 127 7.08 -12.31 -13.26
C GLU A 127 7.56 -11.30 -12.22
N LEU A 128 8.12 -11.80 -11.11
CA LEU A 128 8.79 -10.99 -10.10
C LEU A 128 10.24 -10.77 -10.54
N LEU A 129 10.54 -9.64 -11.16
CA LEU A 129 11.88 -9.32 -11.66
C LEU A 129 12.84 -8.91 -10.55
N GLN A 130 12.32 -8.25 -9.51
CA GLN A 130 13.10 -7.86 -8.33
C GLN A 130 12.21 -7.92 -7.09
N ASP A 131 12.64 -8.68 -6.11
CA ASP A 131 11.98 -8.72 -4.80
C ASP A 131 12.34 -7.49 -3.95
N LEU A 132 11.68 -7.33 -2.80
CA LEU A 132 11.84 -6.20 -1.89
C LEU A 132 13.31 -5.85 -1.65
N THR A 133 13.69 -4.61 -1.98
CA THR A 133 15.04 -4.10 -1.81
C THR A 133 15.05 -2.58 -1.65
N SER A 134 16.00 -2.06 -0.90
CA SER A 134 16.34 -0.62 -0.87
C SER A 134 17.41 -0.23 -1.88
N SER A 135 17.98 -1.22 -2.60
CA SER A 135 19.08 -1.01 -3.54
C SER A 135 18.58 -0.59 -4.92
N VAL A 136 18.79 0.69 -5.27
CA VAL A 136 18.46 1.20 -6.60
C VAL A 136 19.19 0.42 -7.70
N SER A 137 20.42 -0.03 -7.45
CA SER A 137 21.19 -0.83 -8.42
C SER A 137 20.52 -2.18 -8.72
N MET A 138 19.90 -2.83 -7.71
CA MET A 138 19.15 -4.08 -7.92
C MET A 138 17.86 -3.82 -8.72
N LEU A 139 17.16 -2.71 -8.42
CA LEU A 139 15.99 -2.29 -9.18
C LEU A 139 16.33 -1.95 -10.63
N ASP A 140 17.45 -1.25 -10.88
CA ASP A 140 17.94 -0.96 -12.23
C ASP A 140 18.25 -2.25 -13.01
N LYS A 141 18.84 -3.25 -12.33
CA LYS A 141 19.08 -4.58 -12.94
C LYS A 141 17.76 -5.26 -13.28
N GLY A 142 16.76 -5.26 -12.39
CA GLY A 142 15.42 -5.77 -12.68
C GLY A 142 14.77 -5.04 -13.85
N LEU A 143 14.80 -3.69 -13.84
CA LEU A 143 14.28 -2.88 -14.94
C LEU A 143 14.96 -3.19 -16.28
N SER A 144 16.25 -3.52 -16.30
CA SER A 144 16.94 -3.89 -17.53
C SER A 144 16.38 -5.15 -18.19
N GLN A 145 15.80 -6.06 -17.40
CA GLN A 145 15.21 -7.33 -17.85
C GLN A 145 13.78 -7.15 -18.41
N VAL A 146 13.13 -6.01 -18.19
CA VAL A 146 11.79 -5.77 -18.73
C VAL A 146 11.85 -5.75 -20.25
N GLU A 147 11.16 -6.70 -20.89
CA GLU A 147 11.03 -6.79 -22.34
C GLU A 147 9.54 -6.79 -22.71
N GLY A 148 9.15 -5.86 -23.59
CA GLY A 148 7.78 -5.79 -24.10
C GLY A 148 7.52 -6.86 -25.15
N GLN A 149 6.32 -7.38 -25.15
CA GLN A 149 5.86 -8.27 -26.23
C GLN A 149 5.72 -7.47 -27.52
N ARG A 150 6.36 -7.92 -28.60
CA ARG A 150 6.24 -7.26 -29.89
C ARG A 150 4.80 -7.35 -30.40
N PRO A 151 4.23 -6.22 -30.88
CA PRO A 151 2.92 -6.25 -31.51
C PRO A 151 2.93 -7.20 -32.71
N THR A 152 2.07 -8.20 -32.70
CA THR A 152 1.88 -9.07 -33.85
C THR A 152 0.96 -8.39 -34.84
N SER A 153 1.48 -7.48 -35.66
CA SER A 153 0.74 -6.81 -36.74
C SER A 153 0.66 -7.65 -38.03
N ALA A 154 1.24 -8.85 -38.06
CA ALA A 154 1.13 -9.77 -39.17
C ALA A 154 0.05 -10.82 -38.88
N MET A 155 -0.92 -10.98 -39.79
CA MET A 155 -1.74 -12.19 -39.85
C MET A 155 -0.79 -13.40 -39.88
N PRO A 156 -0.97 -14.39 -38.99
CA PRO A 156 -0.08 -15.53 -38.96
C PRO A 156 -0.25 -16.28 -40.30
N GLN A 157 0.78 -16.26 -41.13
CA GLN A 157 0.91 -17.18 -42.25
C GLN A 157 1.56 -18.49 -41.74
N GLY A 158 0.85 -19.21 -40.86
CA GLY A 158 1.35 -20.43 -40.26
C GLY A 158 0.53 -20.91 -39.07
N PRO A 159 0.89 -22.04 -38.43
CA PRO A 159 0.26 -22.50 -37.21
C PRO A 159 0.30 -21.36 -36.17
N VAL A 160 -0.86 -21.00 -35.64
CA VAL A 160 -1.00 -19.93 -34.62
C VAL A 160 -0.09 -20.29 -33.45
N PRO A 161 0.85 -19.40 -33.04
CA PRO A 161 1.64 -19.65 -31.84
C PRO A 161 0.70 -19.86 -30.66
N THR A 162 0.88 -20.95 -29.93
CA THR A 162 0.09 -21.30 -28.73
C THR A 162 0.51 -20.51 -27.51
N THR A 163 1.25 -19.39 -27.66
CA THR A 163 1.56 -18.51 -26.55
C THR A 163 0.27 -17.89 -26.02
N PRO A 164 -0.03 -18.05 -24.73
CA PRO A 164 -1.19 -17.44 -24.12
C PRO A 164 -1.16 -15.93 -24.41
N ARG A 165 -2.21 -15.41 -25.02
CA ARG A 165 -2.42 -13.96 -25.18
C ARG A 165 -3.27 -13.52 -24.02
N GLY A 166 -2.88 -12.46 -23.36
CA GLY A 166 -3.66 -11.90 -22.24
C GLY A 166 -2.87 -10.87 -21.48
N THR A 167 -3.58 -10.12 -20.69
CA THR A 167 -3.01 -9.16 -19.73
C THR A 167 -3.68 -9.43 -18.39
N ARG A 168 -2.92 -9.88 -17.40
CA ARG A 168 -3.42 -10.33 -16.09
C ARG A 168 -3.19 -9.24 -15.03
N MET A 169 -3.77 -8.07 -15.26
CA MET A 169 -3.58 -6.89 -14.43
C MET A 169 -4.13 -7.09 -13.00
N PHE A 170 -5.35 -7.64 -12.87
CA PHE A 170 -5.95 -7.83 -11.54
C PHE A 170 -5.21 -8.89 -10.73
N ASP A 171 -4.66 -9.92 -11.38
CA ASP A 171 -3.80 -10.89 -10.71
C ASP A 171 -2.52 -10.25 -10.20
N ALA A 172 -1.88 -9.37 -11.00
CA ALA A 172 -0.68 -8.66 -10.60
C ALA A 172 -0.94 -7.75 -9.38
N VAL A 173 -2.06 -7.02 -9.39
CA VAL A 173 -2.47 -6.17 -8.26
C VAL A 173 -2.77 -7.00 -7.02
N TYR A 174 -3.52 -8.10 -7.17
CA TYR A 174 -3.86 -8.98 -6.06
C TYR A 174 -2.61 -9.57 -5.41
N LEU A 175 -1.71 -10.16 -6.20
CA LEU A 175 -0.48 -10.78 -5.71
C LEU A 175 0.49 -9.77 -5.10
N ALA A 176 0.64 -8.60 -5.70
CA ALA A 176 1.44 -7.51 -5.13
C ALA A 176 0.91 -7.10 -3.74
N ALA A 177 -0.40 -6.99 -3.58
CA ALA A 177 -1.03 -6.63 -2.32
C ALA A 177 -0.91 -7.74 -1.26
N GLU A 178 -1.21 -9.01 -1.62
CA GLU A 178 -1.22 -10.14 -0.68
C GLU A 178 0.19 -10.62 -0.32
N GLU A 179 1.06 -10.82 -1.33
CA GLU A 179 2.34 -11.50 -1.13
C GLU A 179 3.47 -10.54 -0.75
N LYS A 180 3.39 -9.28 -1.21
CA LYS A 180 4.49 -8.32 -1.03
C LYS A 180 4.19 -7.20 -0.05
N LEU A 181 2.96 -6.70 0.01
CA LEU A 181 2.66 -5.51 0.80
C LEU A 181 1.95 -5.80 2.11
N LYS A 182 1.23 -6.90 2.25
CA LYS A 182 0.40 -7.20 3.42
C LYS A 182 1.16 -7.14 4.74
N ASN A 183 2.37 -7.70 4.77
CA ASN A 183 3.18 -7.79 5.98
C ASN A 183 4.15 -6.61 6.16
N GLU A 184 4.23 -5.71 5.17
CA GLU A 184 5.08 -4.54 5.27
C GLU A 184 4.48 -3.48 6.18
N THR A 185 5.35 -2.72 6.84
CA THR A 185 4.96 -1.61 7.73
C THR A 185 5.09 -0.27 7.03
N GLY A 186 4.38 0.73 7.52
CA GLY A 186 4.44 2.08 6.96
C GLY A 186 3.52 2.28 5.76
N ARG A 187 3.92 3.15 4.84
CA ARG A 187 3.14 3.49 3.65
C ARG A 187 3.38 2.49 2.53
N LYS A 188 2.34 2.09 1.87
CA LYS A 188 2.37 1.07 0.82
C LYS A 188 1.76 1.62 -0.45
N VAL A 189 2.50 1.55 -1.54
CA VAL A 189 2.11 2.13 -2.82
C VAL A 189 2.30 1.10 -3.93
N ILE A 190 1.29 0.94 -4.77
CA ILE A 190 1.39 0.25 -6.05
C ILE A 190 1.40 1.31 -7.15
N VAL A 191 2.42 1.32 -7.97
CA VAL A 191 2.50 2.09 -9.22
C VAL A 191 2.25 1.14 -10.37
N LEU A 192 1.16 1.38 -11.09
CA LEU A 192 0.69 0.52 -12.18
C LEU A 192 0.89 1.23 -13.51
N LEU A 193 1.75 0.74 -14.39
CA LEU A 193 1.97 1.26 -15.73
C LEU A 193 1.30 0.34 -16.76
N THR A 194 0.18 0.76 -17.35
CA THR A 194 -0.68 -0.08 -18.19
C THR A 194 -1.68 0.76 -19.01
N ASP A 195 -2.33 0.15 -20.01
CA ASP A 195 -3.51 0.68 -20.68
C ASP A 195 -4.83 0.31 -19.97
N GLY A 196 -4.75 -0.47 -18.88
CA GLY A 196 -5.89 -0.89 -18.08
C GLY A 196 -6.68 -2.06 -18.63
N ALA A 197 -6.38 -2.55 -19.83
CA ALA A 197 -7.03 -3.72 -20.38
C ALA A 197 -6.65 -4.97 -19.58
N ASP A 198 -7.65 -5.77 -19.22
CA ASP A 198 -7.46 -7.06 -18.56
C ASP A 198 -8.08 -8.17 -19.39
N GLN A 199 -7.29 -9.18 -19.71
CA GLN A 199 -7.74 -10.32 -20.48
C GLN A 199 -7.08 -11.59 -19.92
N GLY A 200 -7.74 -12.21 -18.95
CA GLY A 200 -7.31 -13.51 -18.45
C GLY A 200 -6.88 -13.54 -16.99
N SER A 201 -7.10 -12.50 -16.20
CA SER A 201 -6.94 -12.58 -14.74
C SER A 201 -7.85 -13.64 -14.15
N PHE A 202 -7.32 -14.38 -13.19
CA PHE A 202 -8.07 -15.31 -12.35
C PHE A 202 -8.91 -14.56 -11.31
N TYR A 203 -8.30 -13.55 -10.67
CA TYR A 203 -8.96 -12.70 -9.70
C TYR A 203 -9.82 -11.64 -10.38
N LYS A 204 -11.00 -11.39 -9.80
CA LYS A 204 -11.90 -10.32 -10.29
C LYS A 204 -11.42 -8.94 -9.79
N PRO A 205 -11.82 -7.85 -10.46
CA PRO A 205 -11.48 -6.49 -10.04
C PRO A 205 -11.82 -6.20 -8.58
N VAL A 206 -12.95 -6.73 -8.08
CA VAL A 206 -13.39 -6.54 -6.69
C VAL A 206 -12.49 -7.28 -5.69
N GLU A 207 -11.92 -8.42 -6.07
CA GLU A 207 -11.02 -9.20 -5.22
C GLU A 207 -9.65 -8.53 -5.12
N ALA A 208 -9.12 -8.06 -6.24
CA ALA A 208 -7.88 -7.27 -6.27
C ALA A 208 -8.00 -5.98 -5.45
N LEU A 209 -9.12 -5.26 -5.59
CA LEU A 209 -9.40 -4.06 -4.80
C LEU A 209 -9.53 -4.38 -3.31
N LYS A 210 -10.27 -5.44 -2.95
CA LYS A 210 -10.40 -5.89 -1.56
C LYS A 210 -9.04 -6.19 -0.94
N GLN A 211 -8.20 -6.93 -1.67
CA GLN A 211 -6.87 -7.28 -1.19
C GLN A 211 -5.96 -6.06 -1.00
N THR A 212 -6.07 -5.08 -1.92
CA THR A 212 -5.36 -3.80 -1.79
C THR A 212 -5.80 -3.04 -0.53
N HIS A 213 -7.10 -3.02 -0.21
CA HIS A 213 -7.59 -2.43 1.03
C HIS A 213 -7.10 -3.16 2.27
N LEU A 214 -7.06 -4.50 2.25
CA LEU A 214 -6.57 -5.32 3.36
C LEU A 214 -5.07 -5.13 3.63
N SER A 215 -4.30 -4.79 2.61
CA SER A 215 -2.87 -4.46 2.74
C SER A 215 -2.61 -2.98 3.04
N ASP A 216 -3.65 -2.13 3.13
CA ASP A 216 -3.52 -0.67 3.28
C ASP A 216 -2.71 0.01 2.15
N ALA A 217 -2.69 -0.57 0.97
CA ALA A 217 -1.95 -0.03 -0.16
C ALA A 217 -2.77 0.99 -0.96
N VAL A 218 -2.08 1.98 -1.52
CA VAL A 218 -2.65 2.99 -2.42
C VAL A 218 -2.17 2.71 -3.84
N ILE A 219 -3.09 2.68 -4.81
CA ILE A 219 -2.76 2.45 -6.22
C ILE A 219 -2.69 3.78 -6.96
N TYR A 220 -1.56 4.03 -7.62
CA TYR A 220 -1.39 5.09 -8.61
C TYR A 220 -1.23 4.45 -9.98
N SER A 221 -2.09 4.79 -10.93
CA SER A 221 -2.05 4.23 -12.28
C SER A 221 -1.48 5.23 -13.27
N PHE A 222 -0.53 4.79 -14.07
CA PHE A 222 0.04 5.50 -15.19
C PHE A 222 -0.58 4.92 -16.46
N PHE A 223 -1.60 5.61 -16.95
CA PHE A 223 -2.41 5.19 -18.09
C PHE A 223 -1.73 5.58 -19.40
N TYR A 224 -1.37 4.58 -20.20
CA TYR A 224 -0.89 4.76 -21.55
C TYR A 224 -1.94 4.24 -22.54
N TYR A 225 -2.30 5.07 -23.48
CA TYR A 225 -3.29 4.73 -24.52
C TYR A 225 -2.66 4.70 -25.88
N GLU A 226 -2.82 3.58 -26.58
CA GLU A 226 -2.48 3.42 -27.99
C GLU A 226 -3.77 3.17 -28.80
N PRO A 227 -4.16 4.06 -29.75
CA PRO A 227 -5.47 3.99 -30.42
C PRO A 227 -5.80 2.67 -31.14
N MET A 228 -4.79 1.89 -31.52
CA MET A 228 -4.98 0.61 -32.18
C MET A 228 -5.39 -0.53 -31.25
N TYR A 229 -5.26 -0.35 -29.92
CA TYR A 229 -5.53 -1.37 -28.92
C TYR A 229 -6.66 -0.92 -28.01
N GLY A 230 -7.35 -1.87 -27.42
CA GLY A 230 -8.35 -1.58 -26.40
C GLY A 230 -7.69 -1.08 -25.12
N SER A 231 -8.42 -0.26 -24.35
CA SER A 231 -7.97 0.21 -23.04
C SER A 231 -9.14 0.30 -22.06
N ASP A 232 -8.86 0.25 -20.75
CA ASP A 232 -9.87 0.45 -19.70
C ASP A 232 -9.38 1.43 -18.64
N GLU A 233 -9.40 2.72 -18.98
CA GLU A 233 -9.13 3.80 -18.03
C GLU A 233 -10.14 3.78 -16.86
N GLY A 234 -11.37 3.29 -17.08
CA GLY A 234 -12.41 3.19 -16.06
C GLY A 234 -12.01 2.24 -14.93
N ALA A 235 -11.45 1.07 -15.26
CA ALA A 235 -10.90 0.14 -14.28
C ALA A 235 -9.78 0.80 -13.44
N LEU A 236 -8.86 1.52 -14.08
CA LEU A 236 -7.78 2.22 -13.40
C LEU A 236 -8.29 3.34 -12.49
N LYS A 237 -9.27 4.13 -12.94
CA LYS A 237 -9.93 5.17 -12.12
C LYS A 237 -10.59 4.58 -10.89
N LYS A 238 -11.20 3.40 -11.03
CA LYS A 238 -11.82 2.70 -9.91
C LYS A 238 -10.76 2.19 -8.92
N LEU A 239 -9.76 1.44 -9.37
CA LEU A 239 -8.69 0.91 -8.52
C LEU A 239 -7.96 2.04 -7.77
N SER A 240 -7.50 3.06 -8.50
CA SER A 240 -6.77 4.18 -7.90
C SER A 240 -7.67 5.02 -6.98
N GLY A 241 -8.84 5.40 -7.45
CA GLY A 241 -9.74 6.29 -6.69
C GLY A 241 -10.28 5.66 -5.40
N ASP A 242 -10.61 4.37 -5.42
CA ASP A 242 -11.12 3.66 -4.25
C ASP A 242 -10.03 3.46 -3.17
N THR A 243 -8.76 3.36 -3.57
CA THR A 243 -7.61 3.21 -2.66
C THR A 243 -6.97 4.53 -2.22
N GLY A 244 -7.42 5.67 -2.74
CA GLY A 244 -6.89 6.99 -2.39
C GLY A 244 -5.78 7.50 -3.29
N GLY A 245 -5.49 6.81 -4.38
CA GLY A 245 -4.59 7.25 -5.43
C GLY A 245 -5.32 7.87 -6.62
N ARG A 246 -4.66 8.01 -7.75
CA ARG A 246 -5.21 8.58 -8.99
C ARG A 246 -4.57 8.02 -10.25
N VAL A 247 -5.19 8.34 -11.38
CA VAL A 247 -4.66 8.03 -12.70
C VAL A 247 -3.88 9.24 -13.25
N PHE A 248 -2.73 8.97 -13.83
CA PHE A 248 -1.92 9.89 -14.61
C PHE A 248 -1.99 9.47 -16.08
N ASP A 249 -2.41 10.37 -16.95
CA ASP A 249 -2.34 10.13 -18.40
C ASP A 249 -0.90 10.35 -18.88
N VAL A 250 -0.25 9.26 -19.30
CA VAL A 250 1.14 9.27 -19.77
C VAL A 250 1.26 9.02 -21.28
N THR A 251 0.16 9.12 -22.01
CA THR A 251 0.12 8.90 -23.47
C THR A 251 0.99 9.92 -24.24
N LYS A 252 1.06 11.15 -23.77
CA LYS A 252 1.83 12.20 -24.43
C LYS A 252 3.33 12.08 -24.13
N ARG A 253 4.17 12.32 -25.13
CA ARG A 253 5.62 12.32 -24.97
C ARG A 253 6.06 13.23 -23.82
N GLY A 254 6.92 12.73 -22.93
CA GLY A 254 7.43 13.44 -21.75
C GLY A 254 6.42 13.60 -20.61
N SER A 255 5.22 13.03 -20.72
CA SER A 255 4.24 13.03 -19.62
C SER A 255 4.62 12.06 -18.51
N LEU A 256 5.29 10.96 -18.84
CA LEU A 256 5.67 9.92 -17.88
C LEU A 256 6.67 10.45 -16.83
N ASP A 257 7.73 11.15 -17.25
CA ASP A 257 8.72 11.74 -16.34
C ASP A 257 8.02 12.75 -15.38
N ARG A 258 7.18 13.64 -15.93
CA ARG A 258 6.38 14.60 -15.14
C ARG A 258 5.41 13.91 -14.18
N SER A 259 4.82 12.81 -14.59
CA SER A 259 3.89 12.05 -13.74
C SER A 259 4.60 11.39 -12.57
N PHE A 260 5.82 10.89 -12.76
CA PHE A 260 6.65 10.41 -11.67
C PHE A 260 7.07 11.52 -10.70
N GLU A 261 7.40 12.71 -11.22
CA GLU A 261 7.70 13.89 -10.38
C GLU A 261 6.47 14.30 -9.56
N GLN A 262 5.29 14.37 -10.18
CA GLN A 262 4.05 14.66 -9.48
C GLN A 262 3.70 13.60 -8.43
N LEU A 263 3.92 12.32 -8.71
CA LEU A 263 3.74 11.25 -7.73
C LEU A 263 4.69 11.41 -6.54
N GLN A 264 5.95 11.75 -6.80
CA GLN A 264 6.92 12.01 -5.75
C GLN A 264 6.50 13.17 -4.84
N GLU A 265 6.06 14.29 -5.43
CA GLU A 265 5.54 15.44 -4.68
C GLU A 265 4.32 15.06 -3.85
N GLU A 266 3.41 14.29 -4.42
CA GLU A 266 2.20 13.83 -3.74
C GLU A 266 2.55 12.96 -2.53
N MET A 267 3.45 12.00 -2.68
CA MET A 267 3.91 11.15 -1.58
C MET A 267 4.62 11.94 -0.45
N ARG A 268 5.21 13.10 -0.75
CA ARG A 268 5.83 13.99 0.24
C ARG A 268 4.84 14.94 0.92
N SER A 269 3.63 15.07 0.38
CA SER A 269 2.62 16.02 0.83
C SER A 269 1.41 15.35 1.47
N GLN A 270 1.58 14.10 1.91
CA GLN A 270 0.51 13.33 2.54
C GLN A 270 0.30 13.74 3.99
N TYR A 271 -0.97 13.67 4.40
CA TYR A 271 -1.41 13.71 5.78
C TYR A 271 -1.79 12.30 6.23
N ALA A 272 -1.60 12.03 7.52
CA ALA A 272 -2.17 10.87 8.18
C ALA A 272 -3.04 11.32 9.34
N LEU A 273 -4.20 10.71 9.45
CA LEU A 273 -5.05 10.84 10.63
C LEU A 273 -5.42 9.46 11.15
N SER A 274 -5.70 9.39 12.45
CA SER A 274 -6.27 8.19 13.04
C SER A 274 -7.45 8.53 13.93
N TYR A 275 -8.41 7.61 14.00
CA TYR A 275 -9.55 7.66 14.88
C TYR A 275 -9.88 6.28 15.43
N SER A 276 -10.56 6.21 16.59
CA SER A 276 -11.13 4.97 17.12
C SER A 276 -12.54 4.85 16.58
N PRO A 277 -12.87 3.77 15.80
CA PRO A 277 -14.18 3.65 15.21
C PRO A 277 -15.25 3.48 16.28
N ALA A 278 -16.36 4.20 16.14
CA ALA A 278 -17.53 4.04 17.02
C ALA A 278 -18.19 2.65 16.84
N ASN A 279 -17.98 2.00 15.70
CA ASN A 279 -18.37 0.63 15.43
C ASN A 279 -17.10 -0.26 15.45
N ASP A 280 -16.84 -0.90 16.58
CA ASP A 280 -15.67 -1.73 16.83
C ASP A 280 -15.81 -3.20 16.38
N LYS A 281 -16.92 -3.57 15.75
CA LYS A 281 -17.19 -4.93 15.28
C LYS A 281 -16.22 -5.33 14.18
N LYS A 282 -15.52 -6.44 14.40
CA LYS A 282 -14.61 -7.09 13.45
C LYS A 282 -15.35 -8.12 12.60
N ASP A 283 -16.38 -7.69 11.88
CA ASP A 283 -17.30 -8.54 11.13
C ASP A 283 -16.90 -8.75 9.65
N GLY A 284 -15.74 -8.21 9.25
CA GLY A 284 -15.25 -8.30 7.88
C GLY A 284 -16.01 -7.41 6.89
N ALA A 285 -16.97 -6.59 7.36
CA ALA A 285 -17.71 -5.70 6.50
C ALA A 285 -16.86 -4.49 6.08
N PHE A 286 -17.18 -3.93 4.91
CA PHE A 286 -16.55 -2.71 4.44
C PHE A 286 -17.14 -1.50 5.17
N ARG A 287 -16.29 -0.67 5.79
CA ARG A 287 -16.62 0.59 6.44
C ARG A 287 -16.26 1.73 5.50
N ARG A 288 -17.24 2.54 5.12
CA ARG A 288 -17.02 3.72 4.28
C ARG A 288 -16.44 4.85 5.12
N VAL A 289 -15.32 5.43 4.66
CA VAL A 289 -14.72 6.60 5.30
C VAL A 289 -14.80 7.80 4.37
N GLU A 290 -15.15 8.95 4.92
CA GLU A 290 -15.17 10.22 4.22
C GLU A 290 -14.47 11.29 5.07
N ILE A 291 -13.47 11.95 4.49
CA ILE A 291 -12.78 13.08 5.10
C ILE A 291 -13.24 14.35 4.38
N LYS A 292 -13.90 15.24 5.11
CA LYS A 292 -14.41 16.51 4.58
C LYS A 292 -13.54 17.66 5.04
N PRO A 293 -12.97 18.45 4.12
CA PRO A 293 -12.33 19.71 4.48
C PRO A 293 -13.41 20.75 4.83
N LYS A 294 -13.14 21.63 5.79
CA LYS A 294 -14.02 22.76 6.10
C LYS A 294 -14.08 23.77 4.95
N ASP A 295 -12.94 23.99 4.29
CA ASP A 295 -12.89 24.81 3.08
C ASP A 295 -13.35 23.97 1.87
N SER A 296 -14.52 24.30 1.34
CA SER A 296 -15.11 23.66 0.17
C SER A 296 -14.31 23.85 -1.14
N SER A 297 -13.31 24.74 -1.15
CA SER A 297 -12.38 24.91 -2.26
C SER A 297 -11.33 23.80 -2.35
N LEU A 298 -11.19 23.02 -1.29
CA LEU A 298 -10.23 21.93 -1.19
C LEU A 298 -10.86 20.60 -1.57
N LYS A 299 -10.06 19.71 -2.14
CA LYS A 299 -10.43 18.33 -2.44
C LYS A 299 -9.51 17.39 -1.70
N VAL A 300 -10.10 16.49 -0.92
CA VAL A 300 -9.39 15.40 -0.23
C VAL A 300 -9.37 14.18 -1.14
N GLN A 301 -8.21 13.57 -1.27
CA GLN A 301 -7.98 12.30 -1.95
C GLN A 301 -7.52 11.29 -0.92
N ALA A 302 -8.43 10.40 -0.52
CA ALA A 302 -8.25 9.36 0.49
C ALA A 302 -8.87 8.06 0.00
N ARG A 303 -8.51 6.93 0.63
CA ARG A 303 -9.23 5.68 0.42
C ARG A 303 -10.69 5.84 0.82
N ARG A 304 -11.60 5.16 0.12
CA ARG A 304 -13.03 5.25 0.38
C ARG A 304 -13.50 4.49 1.62
N GLY A 305 -12.63 3.69 2.21
CA GLY A 305 -12.95 2.90 3.38
C GLY A 305 -11.94 1.79 3.64
N TYR A 306 -12.32 0.87 4.50
CA TYR A 306 -11.52 -0.29 4.89
C TYR A 306 -12.42 -1.48 5.24
N TYR A 307 -11.84 -2.69 5.30
CA TYR A 307 -12.54 -3.86 5.80
C TYR A 307 -12.29 -4.04 7.30
N ALA A 308 -13.36 -4.17 8.10
CA ALA A 308 -13.30 -4.34 9.55
C ALA A 308 -12.91 -5.78 9.91
N VAL A 309 -11.64 -6.12 9.71
CA VAL A 309 -11.07 -7.44 10.04
C VAL A 309 -10.33 -7.40 11.38
N GLY A 310 -10.23 -8.55 12.06
CA GLY A 310 -9.32 -8.71 13.21
C GLY A 310 -7.87 -8.59 12.76
N ALA A 311 -7.03 -8.01 13.62
CA ALA A 311 -5.58 -8.04 13.45
C ALA A 311 -5.03 -9.45 13.64
#